data_adf01a019b1b1abf671c3464c774988b
#
_entry.id   adf01a019b1b1abf671c3464c774988b
#
_cell.length_a   1.000
_cell.length_b   1.000
_cell.length_c   1.000
_cell.angle_alpha   90.00
_cell.angle_beta   90.00
_cell.angle_gamma   90.00
#
_symmetry.space_group_name_H-M   'P 1'
#
loop_
_entity.id
_entity.type
_entity.pdbx_description
1 polymer ?
#
loop_
_entity_poly.entity_id
_entity_poly.type
_entity_poly.pdbx_seq_one_letter_code
_entity_poly.pdbx_strand_id
1 'polypeptide(L)'
;MRYLKNPNTEDTEMDKTKIKKVVLAYSGGLDTSIIIPWLKENYNNCEVVAVSGNVGQTDELEGLEEKALKTGASKLYVLDLTEEYVNDYIMPCLKAGAIYEDYLLGTSHARPCIAKGLAEIAVKEGADAICHGCTGKGNDQVRFELALKHFCPNMPIIAPWREWDIKSREEEIEYAEAHNVPLKINRETNYSKDKNLWHLSHEGLDLEDTGNEPLYEKAGFLEMGIAPTQAPDVPTYITIDFEQGIPVALNDKKMTAKEIILELNKIGGANGIGLLDIVENRLVGMKCRGVYETPGGTILYRAHEYLETLCLDKMTMHEKQKLAITFAELVYNGQWFTPLREALSAFVDKTQEHVTGKVKLKLYKGNIIKAGAWSDWSLYSEEIATFGEDEVYNQADSAGFINLYGLPIKVQAQVNAKNNK
;
A
#
# COMPACT_ATOMS: atom_id res chain seq x y z
N MET A 1 -35.60 -13.37 -13.25
CA MET A 1 -35.22 -14.19 -12.09
C MET A 1 -35.51 -13.39 -10.83
N ARG A 2 -36.45 -13.87 -9.98
CA ARG A 2 -36.76 -13.23 -8.71
C ARG A 2 -35.64 -13.60 -7.74
N TYR A 3 -34.91 -12.58 -7.24
CA TYR A 3 -33.99 -12.77 -6.13
C TYR A 3 -34.79 -13.21 -4.90
N LEU A 4 -34.50 -14.41 -4.42
CA LEU A 4 -35.05 -14.93 -3.16
C LEU A 4 -34.51 -14.04 -2.04
N LYS A 5 -35.36 -13.20 -1.45
CA LYS A 5 -35.08 -12.54 -0.17
C LYS A 5 -34.86 -13.65 0.86
N ASN A 6 -33.69 -13.67 1.47
CA ASN A 6 -33.41 -14.53 2.60
C ASN A 6 -34.22 -14.00 3.80
N PRO A 7 -35.19 -14.79 4.35
CA PRO A 7 -36.09 -14.28 5.39
C PRO A 7 -35.46 -14.10 6.78
N ASN A 8 -34.13 -14.31 6.93
CA ASN A 8 -33.43 -14.22 8.22
C ASN A 8 -32.33 -13.13 8.29
N THR A 9 -32.26 -12.22 7.33
CA THR A 9 -31.58 -10.95 7.54
C THR A 9 -32.65 -9.92 7.92
N GLU A 10 -33.02 -9.87 9.18
CA GLU A 10 -33.44 -8.62 9.78
C GLU A 10 -32.18 -7.71 9.68
N ASP A 11 -32.16 -6.83 8.68
CA ASP A 11 -31.46 -5.55 8.79
C ASP A 11 -32.14 -4.86 9.98
N THR A 12 -31.65 -5.13 11.19
CA THR A 12 -32.02 -4.34 12.36
C THR A 12 -31.41 -2.98 12.09
N GLU A 13 -32.22 -2.08 11.55
CA GLU A 13 -31.91 -0.66 11.39
C GLU A 13 -31.30 -0.20 12.71
N MET A 14 -30.06 0.30 12.67
CA MET A 14 -29.33 0.70 13.87
C MET A 14 -30.15 1.74 14.63
N ASP A 15 -30.51 1.44 15.86
CA ASP A 15 -31.26 2.36 16.72
C ASP A 15 -30.36 3.56 17.13
N LYS A 16 -30.41 4.61 16.32
CA LYS A 16 -29.61 5.84 16.49
C LYS A 16 -29.78 6.48 17.88
N THR A 17 -30.90 6.21 18.56
CA THR A 17 -31.17 6.77 19.90
C THR A 17 -30.34 6.09 21.01
N LYS A 18 -29.80 4.90 20.75
CA LYS A 18 -28.98 4.15 21.71
C LYS A 18 -27.51 4.47 21.63
N ILE A 19 -27.06 5.12 20.55
CA ILE A 19 -25.66 5.49 20.36
C ILE A 19 -25.35 6.71 21.22
N LYS A 20 -24.47 6.52 22.21
CA LYS A 20 -24.04 7.57 23.15
C LYS A 20 -22.60 8.01 22.91
N LYS A 21 -21.76 7.13 22.42
CA LYS A 21 -20.33 7.39 22.15
C LYS A 21 -19.92 6.79 20.82
N VAL A 22 -19.30 7.60 19.97
CA VAL A 22 -18.78 7.21 18.66
C VAL A 22 -17.28 7.49 18.61
N VAL A 23 -16.49 6.52 18.15
CA VAL A 23 -15.07 6.72 17.80
C VAL A 23 -14.98 6.99 16.31
N LEU A 24 -14.42 8.14 15.95
CA LEU A 24 -14.31 8.65 14.58
C LEU A 24 -12.88 8.55 14.06
N ALA A 25 -12.67 7.90 12.92
CA ALA A 25 -11.44 8.01 12.15
C ALA A 25 -11.31 9.46 11.63
N TYR A 26 -10.33 10.20 12.14
CA TYR A 26 -10.23 11.65 11.96
C TYR A 26 -8.89 12.03 11.31
N SER A 27 -8.94 12.56 10.10
CA SER A 27 -7.77 13.09 9.39
C SER A 27 -7.58 14.60 9.53
N GLY A 28 -8.62 15.31 10.03
CA GLY A 28 -8.64 16.77 10.07
C GLY A 28 -8.96 17.43 8.73
N GLY A 29 -9.22 16.68 7.67
CA GLY A 29 -9.74 17.19 6.40
C GLY A 29 -11.18 17.73 6.53
N LEU A 30 -11.71 18.31 5.44
CA LEU A 30 -13.07 18.83 5.39
C LEU A 30 -14.08 17.75 5.75
N ASP A 31 -14.07 16.63 5.01
CA ASP A 31 -15.01 15.53 5.15
C ASP A 31 -15.08 15.00 6.58
N THR A 32 -13.93 14.70 7.20
CA THR A 32 -13.91 14.15 8.56
C THR A 32 -14.26 15.19 9.63
N SER A 33 -14.04 16.49 9.37
CA SER A 33 -14.36 17.55 10.31
C SER A 33 -15.87 17.79 10.36
N ILE A 34 -16.58 17.82 9.23
CA ILE A 34 -18.04 18.00 9.22
C ILE A 34 -18.81 16.81 9.80
N ILE A 35 -18.20 15.63 9.84
CA ILE A 35 -18.79 14.44 10.45
C ILE A 35 -19.03 14.62 11.96
N ILE A 36 -18.20 15.39 12.66
CA ILE A 36 -18.37 15.59 14.12
C ILE A 36 -19.72 16.24 14.46
N PRO A 37 -20.08 17.43 13.94
CA PRO A 37 -21.39 18.01 14.19
C PRO A 37 -22.52 17.14 13.63
N TRP A 38 -22.35 16.53 12.44
CA TRP A 38 -23.35 15.67 11.85
C TRP A 38 -23.69 14.44 12.73
N LEU A 39 -22.69 13.79 13.34
CA LEU A 39 -22.92 12.70 14.29
C LEU A 39 -23.75 13.17 15.49
N LYS A 40 -23.47 14.35 16.05
CA LYS A 40 -24.24 14.89 17.18
C LYS A 40 -25.68 15.16 16.80
N GLU A 41 -25.94 15.70 15.62
CA GLU A 41 -27.30 15.98 15.15
C GLU A 41 -28.11 14.71 14.88
N ASN A 42 -27.49 13.68 14.32
CA ASN A 42 -28.19 12.49 13.85
C ASN A 42 -28.17 11.31 14.82
N TYR A 43 -27.29 11.33 15.84
CA TYR A 43 -27.08 10.24 16.80
C TYR A 43 -27.21 10.71 18.26
N ASN A 44 -28.37 11.25 18.59
CA ASN A 44 -28.77 11.60 19.98
C ASN A 44 -27.73 12.45 20.75
N ASN A 45 -27.11 13.42 20.10
CA ASN A 45 -26.04 14.26 20.64
C ASN A 45 -24.90 13.42 21.26
N CYS A 46 -24.48 12.37 20.58
CA CYS A 46 -23.46 11.44 21.04
C CYS A 46 -22.12 12.12 21.36
N GLU A 47 -21.37 11.54 22.27
CA GLU A 47 -19.96 11.89 22.47
C GLU A 47 -19.13 11.41 21.27
N VAL A 48 -18.31 12.28 20.69
CA VAL A 48 -17.42 11.94 19.57
C VAL A 48 -15.98 11.98 20.05
N VAL A 49 -15.33 10.82 20.03
CA VAL A 49 -13.89 10.65 20.28
C VAL A 49 -13.18 10.53 18.94
N ALA A 50 -12.37 11.50 18.61
CA ALA A 50 -11.59 11.51 17.38
C ALA A 50 -10.31 10.68 17.52
N VAL A 51 -9.91 9.95 16.47
CA VAL A 51 -8.68 9.16 16.44
C VAL A 51 -7.97 9.37 15.12
N SER A 52 -6.72 9.79 15.17
CA SER A 52 -5.83 9.91 14.01
C SER A 52 -4.66 8.94 14.14
N GLY A 53 -4.40 8.13 13.10
CA GLY A 53 -3.24 7.26 13.01
C GLY A 53 -2.09 7.98 12.29
N ASN A 54 -0.98 8.19 12.98
CA ASN A 54 0.25 8.67 12.36
C ASN A 54 0.97 7.51 11.67
N VAL A 55 0.96 7.51 10.35
CA VAL A 55 1.72 6.59 9.48
C VAL A 55 2.78 7.36 8.66
N GLY A 56 3.16 8.56 9.14
CA GLY A 56 4.23 9.39 8.57
C GLY A 56 3.77 10.67 7.86
N GLN A 57 2.49 11.03 7.94
CA GLN A 57 1.92 12.30 7.46
C GLN A 57 2.10 13.42 8.51
N THR A 58 3.32 13.71 8.91
CA THR A 58 3.61 14.60 10.05
C THR A 58 3.06 16.02 9.90
N ASP A 59 3.04 16.54 8.68
CA ASP A 59 2.60 17.91 8.38
C ASP A 59 1.09 18.10 8.63
N GLU A 60 0.31 17.01 8.56
CA GLU A 60 -1.14 17.01 8.74
C GLU A 60 -1.56 16.93 10.21
N LEU A 61 -0.64 16.58 11.10
CA LEU A 61 -0.93 16.37 12.53
C LEU A 61 -0.82 17.65 13.36
N GLU A 62 -0.18 18.69 12.83
CA GLU A 62 0.02 19.95 13.54
C GLU A 62 -1.31 20.71 13.73
N GLY A 63 -1.64 21.03 14.98
CA GLY A 63 -2.88 21.72 15.33
C GLY A 63 -4.16 20.86 15.25
N LEU A 64 -4.02 19.56 14.99
CA LEU A 64 -5.15 18.65 14.80
C LEU A 64 -6.02 18.52 16.05
N GLU A 65 -5.43 18.50 17.25
CA GLU A 65 -6.18 18.41 18.52
C GLU A 65 -7.05 19.64 18.74
N GLU A 66 -6.48 20.84 18.60
CA GLU A 66 -7.22 22.08 18.74
C GLU A 66 -8.40 22.14 17.77
N LYS A 67 -8.18 21.70 16.52
CA LYS A 67 -9.22 21.65 15.50
C LYS A 67 -10.32 20.67 15.87
N ALA A 68 -10.00 19.45 16.26
CA ALA A 68 -10.98 18.44 16.66
C ALA A 68 -11.85 18.90 17.82
N LEU A 69 -11.23 19.45 18.87
CA LEU A 69 -11.94 19.95 20.05
C LEU A 69 -12.84 21.16 19.71
N LYS A 70 -12.36 22.12 18.91
CA LYS A 70 -13.16 23.25 18.44
C LYS A 70 -14.34 22.84 17.58
N THR A 71 -14.20 21.74 16.83
CA THR A 71 -15.29 21.20 16.00
C THR A 71 -16.32 20.43 16.83
N GLY A 72 -16.01 20.12 18.09
CA GLY A 72 -16.94 19.50 19.04
C GLY A 72 -16.63 18.06 19.40
N ALA A 73 -15.47 17.52 19.03
CA ALA A 73 -14.99 16.26 19.60
C ALA A 73 -14.72 16.44 21.10
N SER A 74 -14.99 15.41 21.90
CA SER A 74 -14.68 15.43 23.35
C SER A 74 -13.21 15.19 23.61
N LYS A 75 -12.51 14.50 22.68
CA LYS A 75 -11.12 14.06 22.82
C LYS A 75 -10.54 13.73 21.47
N LEU A 76 -9.22 13.90 21.33
CA LEU A 76 -8.44 13.34 20.21
C LEU A 76 -7.37 12.39 20.73
N TYR A 77 -7.24 11.24 20.07
CA TYR A 77 -6.07 10.38 20.12
C TYR A 77 -5.26 10.53 18.83
N VAL A 78 -3.96 10.77 18.96
CA VAL A 78 -3.00 10.66 17.86
C VAL A 78 -2.11 9.45 18.18
N LEU A 79 -2.27 8.39 17.38
CA LEU A 79 -1.53 7.14 17.57
C LEU A 79 -0.28 7.16 16.69
N ASP A 80 0.91 7.04 17.27
CA ASP A 80 2.12 6.81 16.48
C ASP A 80 2.19 5.34 16.05
N LEU A 81 1.83 5.08 14.81
CA LEU A 81 1.82 3.76 14.20
C LEU A 81 3.00 3.55 13.24
N THR A 82 3.96 4.48 13.18
CA THR A 82 5.01 4.48 12.15
C THR A 82 5.88 3.23 12.17
N GLU A 83 6.28 2.73 13.35
CA GLU A 83 7.08 1.50 13.47
C GLU A 83 6.26 0.26 13.13
N GLU A 84 5.04 0.15 13.66
CA GLU A 84 4.12 -0.96 13.35
C GLU A 84 3.81 -0.99 11.85
N TYR A 85 3.53 0.16 11.26
CA TYR A 85 3.24 0.30 9.84
C TYR A 85 4.37 -0.21 8.97
N VAL A 86 5.61 0.12 9.30
CA VAL A 86 6.78 -0.37 8.56
C VAL A 86 6.97 -1.87 8.75
N ASN A 87 7.03 -2.34 9.99
CA ASN A 87 7.44 -3.70 10.29
C ASN A 87 6.37 -4.74 9.95
N ASP A 88 5.09 -4.42 10.24
CA ASP A 88 4.00 -5.38 10.18
C ASP A 88 3.17 -5.27 8.89
N TYR A 89 3.31 -4.19 8.10
CA TYR A 89 2.54 -4.00 6.87
C TYR A 89 3.42 -3.78 5.64
N ILE A 90 4.41 -2.88 5.69
CA ILE A 90 5.28 -2.61 4.53
C ILE A 90 6.23 -3.78 4.29
N MET A 91 6.97 -4.23 5.32
CA MET A 91 7.97 -5.29 5.15
C MET A 91 7.39 -6.62 4.66
N PRO A 92 6.24 -7.11 5.14
CA PRO A 92 5.59 -8.28 4.55
C PRO A 92 5.26 -8.12 3.05
N CYS A 93 4.80 -6.94 2.61
CA CYS A 93 4.54 -6.66 1.20
C CYS A 93 5.83 -6.63 0.37
N LEU A 94 6.90 -6.02 0.90
CA LEU A 94 8.22 -6.00 0.26
C LEU A 94 8.77 -7.42 0.08
N LYS A 95 8.78 -8.23 1.15
CA LYS A 95 9.22 -9.63 1.11
C LYS A 95 8.41 -10.47 0.12
N ALA A 96 7.10 -10.26 0.07
CA ALA A 96 6.22 -10.92 -0.88
C ALA A 96 6.49 -10.49 -2.34
N GLY A 97 7.07 -9.30 -2.58
CA GLY A 97 7.11 -8.68 -3.89
C GLY A 97 5.71 -8.27 -4.35
N ALA A 98 4.82 -7.91 -3.41
CA ALA A 98 3.41 -7.64 -3.67
C ALA A 98 3.24 -6.29 -4.39
N ILE A 99 2.81 -6.33 -5.63
CA ILE A 99 2.54 -5.16 -6.50
C ILE A 99 1.18 -5.37 -7.16
N TYR A 100 0.28 -4.41 -7.02
CA TYR A 100 -1.03 -4.43 -7.65
C TYR A 100 -1.04 -3.49 -8.86
N GLU A 101 -1.05 -4.03 -10.08
CA GLU A 101 -1.08 -3.25 -11.32
C GLU A 101 -0.01 -2.12 -11.36
N ASP A 102 1.24 -2.42 -10.95
CA ASP A 102 2.38 -1.51 -10.73
C ASP A 102 2.30 -0.64 -9.46
N TYR A 103 1.17 -0.58 -8.78
CA TYR A 103 0.98 0.17 -7.54
C TYR A 103 1.61 -0.56 -6.33
N LEU A 104 2.46 0.14 -5.57
CA LEU A 104 3.16 -0.38 -4.38
C LEU A 104 2.33 -0.30 -3.09
N LEU A 105 1.01 -0.30 -3.20
CA LEU A 105 0.04 -0.54 -2.13
C LEU A 105 0.04 0.46 -0.95
N GLY A 106 0.64 1.65 -1.08
CA GLY A 106 0.87 2.58 0.04
C GLY A 106 -0.37 2.93 0.87
N THR A 107 -1.50 3.24 0.22
CA THR A 107 -2.78 3.45 0.92
C THR A 107 -3.36 2.12 1.40
N SER A 108 -3.23 1.05 0.60
CA SER A 108 -3.91 -0.22 0.85
C SER A 108 -3.43 -0.92 2.11
N HIS A 109 -2.14 -0.87 2.42
CA HIS A 109 -1.59 -1.45 3.63
C HIS A 109 -1.57 -0.47 4.83
N ALA A 110 -1.73 0.84 4.62
CA ALA A 110 -1.88 1.81 5.70
C ALA A 110 -3.26 1.70 6.40
N ARG A 111 -4.32 1.45 5.63
CA ARG A 111 -5.70 1.43 6.17
C ARG A 111 -5.95 0.33 7.20
N PRO A 112 -5.54 -0.95 7.01
CA PRO A 112 -5.69 -1.97 8.06
C PRO A 112 -4.87 -1.65 9.33
N CYS A 113 -3.70 -1.01 9.21
CA CYS A 113 -2.91 -0.55 10.35
C CYS A 113 -3.68 0.51 11.17
N ILE A 114 -4.19 1.55 10.51
CA ILE A 114 -4.97 2.61 11.15
C ILE A 114 -6.27 2.05 11.75
N ALA A 115 -6.96 1.16 11.03
CA ALA A 115 -8.21 0.56 11.47
C ALA A 115 -8.04 -0.31 12.73
N LYS A 116 -6.92 -1.01 12.88
CA LYS A 116 -6.57 -1.74 14.10
C LYS A 116 -6.47 -0.77 15.28
N GLY A 117 -5.67 0.30 15.17
CA GLY A 117 -5.56 1.30 16.23
C GLY A 117 -6.90 1.98 16.56
N LEU A 118 -7.72 2.24 15.55
CA LEU A 118 -9.09 2.78 15.73
C LEU A 118 -9.97 1.83 16.55
N ALA A 119 -9.93 0.53 16.23
CA ALA A 119 -10.67 -0.51 16.95
C ALA A 119 -10.21 -0.63 18.42
N GLU A 120 -8.90 -0.59 18.67
CA GLU A 120 -8.33 -0.63 20.02
C GLU A 120 -8.83 0.54 20.88
N ILE A 121 -8.87 1.75 20.31
CA ILE A 121 -9.42 2.92 21.01
C ILE A 121 -10.93 2.79 21.21
N ALA A 122 -11.67 2.27 20.22
CA ALA A 122 -13.12 2.08 20.35
C ALA A 122 -13.46 1.14 21.52
N VAL A 123 -12.73 0.03 21.65
CA VAL A 123 -12.87 -0.89 22.77
C VAL A 123 -12.47 -0.23 24.10
N LYS A 124 -11.33 0.48 24.14
CA LYS A 124 -10.82 1.18 25.32
C LYS A 124 -11.79 2.24 25.84
N GLU A 125 -12.43 2.99 24.93
CA GLU A 125 -13.39 4.05 25.26
C GLU A 125 -14.79 3.51 25.55
N GLY A 126 -15.06 2.22 25.33
CA GLY A 126 -16.38 1.63 25.45
C GLY A 126 -17.37 2.27 24.47
N ALA A 127 -16.95 2.49 23.24
CA ALA A 127 -17.76 3.12 22.21
C ALA A 127 -18.92 2.22 21.79
N ASP A 128 -20.04 2.84 21.43
CA ASP A 128 -21.23 2.15 20.91
C ASP A 128 -21.14 1.92 19.40
N ALA A 129 -20.34 2.74 18.69
CA ALA A 129 -20.13 2.64 17.26
C ALA A 129 -18.76 3.23 16.82
N ILE A 130 -18.31 2.83 15.65
CA ILE A 130 -17.14 3.40 14.97
C ILE A 130 -17.61 4.13 13.71
N CYS A 131 -17.02 5.29 13.42
CA CYS A 131 -17.34 6.08 12.23
C CYS A 131 -16.10 6.32 11.38
N HIS A 132 -16.26 6.30 10.05
CA HIS A 132 -15.25 6.72 9.10
C HIS A 132 -15.82 7.65 8.03
N GLY A 133 -14.99 8.54 7.50
CA GLY A 133 -15.33 9.50 6.46
C GLY A 133 -15.00 9.06 5.02
N CYS A 134 -14.86 7.76 4.77
CA CYS A 134 -14.55 7.28 3.42
C CYS A 134 -15.74 7.40 2.49
N THR A 135 -15.49 7.89 1.25
CA THR A 135 -16.52 8.02 0.22
C THR A 135 -17.00 6.67 -0.28
N GLY A 136 -18.26 6.60 -0.74
CA GLY A 136 -18.85 5.39 -1.30
C GLY A 136 -18.21 4.91 -2.63
N LYS A 137 -17.40 5.77 -3.29
CA LYS A 137 -16.70 5.45 -4.54
C LYS A 137 -15.25 4.97 -4.32
N GLY A 138 -14.73 5.07 -3.08
CA GLY A 138 -13.36 4.70 -2.74
C GLY A 138 -13.24 3.27 -2.22
N ASN A 139 -12.06 2.67 -2.39
CA ASN A 139 -11.72 1.36 -1.80
C ASN A 139 -11.57 1.42 -0.28
N ASP A 140 -11.23 2.58 0.26
CA ASP A 140 -10.86 2.75 1.66
C ASP A 140 -11.99 2.39 2.64
N GLN A 141 -13.26 2.64 2.25
CA GLN A 141 -14.40 2.17 3.03
C GLN A 141 -14.35 0.64 3.26
N VAL A 142 -14.01 -0.13 2.22
CA VAL A 142 -13.90 -1.59 2.33
C VAL A 142 -12.72 -1.99 3.20
N ARG A 143 -11.57 -1.34 3.03
CA ARG A 143 -10.35 -1.61 3.80
C ARG A 143 -10.54 -1.35 5.29
N PHE A 144 -11.15 -0.23 5.66
CA PHE A 144 -11.49 0.08 7.05
C PHE A 144 -12.50 -0.91 7.61
N GLU A 145 -13.61 -1.13 6.92
CA GLU A 145 -14.70 -1.96 7.47
C GLU A 145 -14.31 -3.43 7.60
N LEU A 146 -13.55 -4.01 6.67
CA LEU A 146 -13.10 -5.39 6.80
C LEU A 146 -12.16 -5.57 8.00
N ALA A 147 -11.26 -4.62 8.23
CA ALA A 147 -10.41 -4.63 9.42
C ALA A 147 -11.22 -4.43 10.71
N LEU A 148 -12.16 -3.48 10.73
CA LEU A 148 -13.03 -3.24 11.88
C LEU A 148 -13.92 -4.45 12.19
N LYS A 149 -14.44 -5.15 11.19
CA LYS A 149 -15.20 -6.40 11.36
C LYS A 149 -14.36 -7.51 11.96
N HIS A 150 -13.05 -7.54 11.70
CA HIS A 150 -12.16 -8.50 12.34
C HIS A 150 -11.97 -8.22 13.83
N PHE A 151 -11.73 -6.95 14.21
CA PHE A 151 -11.42 -6.59 15.61
C PHE A 151 -12.68 -6.33 16.46
N CYS A 152 -13.73 -5.80 15.86
CA CYS A 152 -14.97 -5.38 16.52
C CYS A 152 -16.21 -5.93 15.78
N PRO A 153 -16.40 -7.27 15.67
CA PRO A 153 -17.38 -7.90 14.79
C PRO A 153 -18.83 -7.52 15.09
N ASN A 154 -19.12 -7.12 16.32
CA ASN A 154 -20.46 -6.76 16.78
C ASN A 154 -20.67 -5.24 16.93
N MET A 155 -19.65 -4.41 16.65
CA MET A 155 -19.75 -2.96 16.81
C MET A 155 -20.30 -2.35 15.51
N PRO A 156 -21.37 -1.56 15.57
CA PRO A 156 -21.90 -0.87 14.40
C PRO A 156 -20.87 0.08 13.76
N ILE A 157 -20.90 0.14 12.44
CA ILE A 157 -20.06 1.08 11.67
C ILE A 157 -20.96 2.14 11.03
N ILE A 158 -20.63 3.40 11.27
CA ILE A 158 -21.31 4.57 10.71
C ILE A 158 -20.47 5.09 9.55
N ALA A 159 -21.10 5.21 8.37
CA ALA A 159 -20.47 5.70 7.15
C ALA A 159 -21.32 6.85 6.57
N PRO A 160 -21.10 8.10 6.99
CA PRO A 160 -21.96 9.23 6.64
C PRO A 160 -22.20 9.41 5.14
N TRP A 161 -21.19 9.17 4.31
CA TRP A 161 -21.32 9.22 2.86
C TRP A 161 -22.39 8.30 2.25
N ARG A 162 -22.91 7.35 3.02
CA ARG A 162 -24.03 6.46 2.63
C ARG A 162 -25.36 6.91 3.20
N GLU A 163 -25.36 7.88 4.15
CA GLU A 163 -26.53 8.26 4.93
C GLU A 163 -26.94 9.71 4.72
N TRP A 164 -25.99 10.62 4.51
CA TRP A 164 -26.26 12.04 4.43
C TRP A 164 -26.65 12.51 3.02
N ASP A 165 -27.28 13.70 2.96
CA ASP A 165 -27.72 14.30 1.71
C ASP A 165 -26.66 15.21 1.04
N ILE A 166 -25.50 15.43 1.69
CA ILE A 166 -24.39 16.22 1.16
C ILE A 166 -23.77 15.49 -0.03
N LYS A 167 -23.76 16.14 -1.20
CA LYS A 167 -23.37 15.51 -2.49
C LYS A 167 -22.19 16.17 -3.17
N SER A 168 -21.82 17.37 -2.75
CA SER A 168 -20.73 18.13 -3.38
C SER A 168 -19.83 18.77 -2.33
N ARG A 169 -18.61 19.12 -2.78
CA ARG A 169 -17.64 19.82 -1.94
C ARG A 169 -18.16 21.22 -1.52
N GLU A 170 -18.96 21.86 -2.36
CA GLU A 170 -19.60 23.13 -2.06
C GLU A 170 -20.58 22.99 -0.90
N GLU A 171 -21.42 21.95 -0.92
CA GLU A 171 -22.35 21.65 0.16
C GLU A 171 -21.64 21.30 1.46
N GLU A 172 -20.50 20.61 1.40
CA GLU A 172 -19.64 20.35 2.57
C GLU A 172 -19.11 21.65 3.19
N ILE A 173 -18.66 22.60 2.34
CA ILE A 173 -18.16 23.89 2.79
C ILE A 173 -19.29 24.70 3.43
N GLU A 174 -20.48 24.75 2.81
CA GLU A 174 -21.65 25.43 3.36
C GLU A 174 -22.07 24.84 4.72
N TYR A 175 -22.06 23.50 4.83
CA TYR A 175 -22.35 22.81 6.09
C TYR A 175 -21.29 23.14 7.16
N ALA A 176 -20.03 23.16 6.79
CA ALA A 176 -18.93 23.50 7.69
C ALA A 176 -19.01 24.95 8.20
N GLU A 177 -19.34 25.90 7.32
CA GLU A 177 -19.53 27.31 7.67
C GLU A 177 -20.71 27.47 8.62
N ALA A 178 -21.86 26.81 8.35
CA ALA A 178 -23.06 26.84 9.21
C ALA A 178 -22.79 26.29 10.62
N HIS A 179 -21.84 25.37 10.77
CA HIS A 179 -21.48 24.75 12.06
C HIS A 179 -20.21 25.33 12.69
N ASN A 180 -19.66 26.42 12.14
CA ASN A 180 -18.42 27.07 12.60
C ASN A 180 -17.22 26.09 12.69
N VAL A 181 -17.14 25.14 11.76
CA VAL A 181 -16.01 24.20 11.67
C VAL A 181 -14.76 24.97 11.20
N PRO A 182 -13.64 24.94 11.96
CA PRO A 182 -12.43 25.68 11.57
C PRO A 182 -11.80 25.04 10.32
N LEU A 183 -11.97 25.68 9.18
CA LEU A 183 -11.39 25.24 7.92
C LEU A 183 -10.33 26.24 7.44
N LYS A 184 -9.16 25.73 7.07
CA LYS A 184 -8.25 26.46 6.17
C LYS A 184 -8.78 26.24 4.75
N ILE A 185 -9.85 26.96 4.39
CA ILE A 185 -10.44 26.82 3.05
C ILE A 185 -9.53 27.53 2.05
N ASN A 186 -8.74 26.76 1.34
CA ASN A 186 -8.25 27.22 0.05
C ASN A 186 -9.31 26.81 -0.98
N ARG A 187 -10.03 27.78 -1.56
CA ARG A 187 -11.02 27.54 -2.63
C ARG A 187 -10.33 27.13 -3.95
N GLU A 188 -9.00 27.14 -4.00
CA GLU A 188 -8.26 26.60 -5.11
C GLU A 188 -8.47 25.09 -5.17
N THR A 189 -8.77 24.64 -6.34
CA THR A 189 -8.95 23.23 -6.69
C THR A 189 -7.67 22.45 -6.45
N ASN A 190 -7.59 21.73 -5.35
CA ASN A 190 -6.45 20.88 -5.03
C ASN A 190 -6.74 19.44 -5.47
N TYR A 191 -5.70 18.73 -5.92
CA TYR A 191 -5.77 17.28 -6.09
C TYR A 191 -6.17 16.61 -4.78
N SER A 192 -6.92 15.51 -4.87
CA SER A 192 -7.08 14.61 -3.74
C SER A 192 -5.75 13.91 -3.50
N LYS A 193 -5.23 14.02 -2.29
CA LYS A 193 -3.91 13.49 -1.91
C LYS A 193 -4.04 12.57 -0.70
N ASP A 194 -3.29 11.48 -0.70
CA ASP A 194 -3.11 10.60 0.46
C ASP A 194 -1.61 10.38 0.67
N LYS A 195 -1.10 10.83 1.82
CA LYS A 195 0.31 10.86 2.16
C LYS A 195 0.60 9.97 3.36
N ASN A 196 1.67 9.19 3.27
CA ASN A 196 2.26 8.49 4.40
C ASN A 196 3.78 8.35 4.19
N LEU A 197 4.49 7.68 5.12
CA LEU A 197 5.95 7.53 5.00
C LEU A 197 6.39 6.73 3.76
N TRP A 198 5.50 5.95 3.14
CA TRP A 198 5.81 5.10 1.99
C TRP A 198 5.57 5.80 0.66
N HIS A 199 4.48 6.55 0.56
CA HIS A 199 4.06 7.17 -0.69
C HIS A 199 3.23 8.45 -0.53
N LEU A 200 3.00 9.10 -1.66
CA LEU A 200 1.99 10.12 -1.86
C LEU A 200 1.20 9.81 -3.13
N SER A 201 -0.13 9.88 -3.08
CA SER A 201 -1.00 9.78 -4.24
C SER A 201 -1.57 11.14 -4.64
N HIS A 202 -1.85 11.30 -5.95
CA HIS A 202 -2.55 12.44 -6.53
C HIS A 202 -3.69 11.92 -7.40
N GLU A 203 -4.92 12.39 -7.16
CA GLU A 203 -6.12 12.02 -7.92
C GLU A 203 -6.98 13.26 -8.21
N GLY A 204 -7.82 13.17 -9.23
CA GLY A 204 -8.81 14.19 -9.58
C GLY A 204 -8.30 15.28 -10.53
N LEU A 205 -9.12 16.32 -10.74
CA LEU A 205 -8.86 17.46 -11.61
C LEU A 205 -8.51 17.05 -13.05
N ASP A 206 -7.44 17.61 -13.61
CA ASP A 206 -6.95 17.32 -14.95
C ASP A 206 -6.48 15.88 -15.14
N LEU A 207 -6.18 15.15 -14.06
CA LEU A 207 -5.86 13.72 -14.11
C LEU A 207 -7.08 12.83 -14.41
N GLU A 208 -8.31 13.32 -14.26
CA GLU A 208 -9.53 12.57 -14.63
C GLU A 208 -9.60 12.31 -16.14
N ASP A 209 -9.01 13.18 -16.95
CA ASP A 209 -8.82 12.94 -18.37
C ASP A 209 -7.51 12.19 -18.59
N THR A 210 -7.61 10.92 -19.00
CA THR A 210 -6.44 10.06 -19.24
C THR A 210 -5.58 10.50 -20.43
N GLY A 211 -6.04 11.46 -21.23
CA GLY A 211 -5.27 12.08 -22.32
C GLY A 211 -4.33 13.19 -21.86
N ASN A 212 -4.46 13.64 -20.61
CA ASN A 212 -3.60 14.69 -20.06
C ASN A 212 -2.32 14.10 -19.46
N GLU A 213 -1.18 14.73 -19.74
CA GLU A 213 0.08 14.43 -19.10
C GLU A 213 0.08 14.99 -17.66
N PRO A 214 0.53 14.21 -16.63
CA PRO A 214 0.69 14.75 -15.29
C PRO A 214 1.69 15.90 -15.25
N LEU A 215 1.39 16.92 -14.46
CA LEU A 215 2.15 18.15 -14.41
C LEU A 215 3.42 18.03 -13.54
N TYR A 216 4.26 17.02 -13.78
CA TYR A 216 5.45 16.70 -12.96
C TYR A 216 6.41 17.87 -12.76
N GLU A 217 6.53 18.78 -13.74
CA GLU A 217 7.45 19.94 -13.68
C GLU A 217 6.80 21.17 -13.04
N LYS A 218 5.48 21.14 -12.76
CA LYS A 218 4.77 22.24 -12.11
C LYS A 218 5.19 22.31 -10.64
N ALA A 219 5.62 23.48 -10.22
CA ALA A 219 5.99 23.71 -8.82
C ALA A 219 4.84 23.35 -7.86
N GLY A 220 5.12 22.49 -6.85
CA GLY A 220 4.17 22.04 -5.85
C GLY A 220 3.24 20.89 -6.31
N PHE A 221 3.43 20.34 -7.52
CA PHE A 221 2.75 19.10 -7.91
C PHE A 221 3.40 17.91 -7.17
N LEU A 222 4.70 17.68 -7.39
CA LEU A 222 5.47 16.67 -6.67
C LEU A 222 5.88 17.17 -5.28
N GLU A 223 5.78 16.32 -4.26
CA GLU A 223 6.15 16.63 -2.87
C GLU A 223 7.23 15.70 -2.31
N MET A 224 7.37 14.48 -2.85
CA MET A 224 8.39 13.53 -2.41
C MET A 224 9.62 13.53 -3.31
N GLY A 225 9.54 14.15 -4.48
CA GLY A 225 10.62 14.15 -5.45
C GLY A 225 10.57 15.29 -6.46
N ILE A 226 11.31 15.10 -7.54
CA ILE A 226 11.37 16.01 -8.69
C ILE A 226 11.14 15.23 -9.99
N ALA A 227 10.76 15.93 -11.05
CA ALA A 227 10.66 15.30 -12.37
C ALA A 227 12.01 14.71 -12.83
N PRO A 228 12.04 13.58 -13.53
CA PRO A 228 13.28 12.98 -14.04
C PRO A 228 14.12 13.92 -14.90
N THR A 229 13.47 14.82 -15.64
CA THR A 229 14.14 15.86 -16.44
C THR A 229 14.93 16.86 -15.62
N GLN A 230 14.50 17.11 -14.37
CA GLN A 230 15.13 18.02 -13.42
C GLN A 230 16.18 17.34 -12.54
N ALA A 231 16.28 16.00 -12.60
CA ALA A 231 17.23 15.23 -11.81
C ALA A 231 18.69 15.44 -12.29
N PRO A 232 19.68 15.27 -11.38
CA PRO A 232 21.10 15.51 -11.69
C PRO A 232 21.61 14.72 -12.89
N ASP A 233 22.53 15.31 -13.66
CA ASP A 233 23.25 14.65 -14.77
C ASP A 233 24.37 13.70 -14.29
N VAL A 234 24.61 13.65 -12.98
CA VAL A 234 25.56 12.73 -12.36
C VAL A 234 24.80 11.65 -11.60
N PRO A 235 25.05 10.36 -11.87
CA PRO A 235 24.35 9.29 -11.19
C PRO A 235 24.72 9.19 -9.70
N THR A 236 23.73 8.83 -8.88
CA THR A 236 23.92 8.52 -7.47
C THR A 236 24.07 7.03 -7.27
N TYR A 237 25.13 6.59 -6.57
CA TYR A 237 25.32 5.18 -6.19
C TYR A 237 24.93 5.00 -4.73
N ILE A 238 24.20 3.89 -4.47
CA ILE A 238 23.82 3.48 -3.12
C ILE A 238 24.08 1.98 -2.95
N THR A 239 24.29 1.55 -1.71
CA THR A 239 24.32 0.13 -1.32
C THR A 239 23.28 -0.10 -0.24
N ILE A 240 22.54 -1.21 -0.33
CA ILE A 240 21.54 -1.62 0.66
C ILE A 240 21.90 -3.03 1.12
N ASP A 241 22.05 -3.22 2.42
CA ASP A 241 22.23 -4.54 3.01
C ASP A 241 20.88 -5.07 3.49
N PHE A 242 20.64 -6.37 3.24
CA PHE A 242 19.43 -7.07 3.66
C PHE A 242 19.78 -8.24 4.56
N GLU A 243 18.95 -8.49 5.56
CA GLU A 243 18.93 -9.70 6.38
C GLU A 243 17.53 -10.31 6.32
N GLN A 244 17.41 -11.55 5.82
CA GLN A 244 16.15 -12.27 5.66
C GLN A 244 15.06 -11.43 4.95
N GLY A 245 15.44 -10.75 3.87
CA GLY A 245 14.56 -9.92 3.05
C GLY A 245 14.24 -8.54 3.63
N ILE A 246 14.76 -8.19 4.82
CA ILE A 246 14.53 -6.89 5.47
C ILE A 246 15.78 -6.01 5.29
N PRO A 247 15.66 -4.74 4.88
CA PRO A 247 16.79 -3.84 4.77
C PRO A 247 17.30 -3.44 6.17
N VAL A 248 18.62 -3.55 6.40
CA VAL A 248 19.26 -3.33 7.71
C VAL A 248 20.39 -2.30 7.68
N ALA A 249 20.89 -1.94 6.49
CA ALA A 249 21.88 -0.88 6.35
C ALA A 249 21.74 -0.18 4.99
N LEU A 250 22.13 1.10 4.96
CA LEU A 250 22.24 1.92 3.76
C LEU A 250 23.63 2.57 3.71
N ASN A 251 24.36 2.36 2.61
CA ASN A 251 25.73 2.87 2.43
C ASN A 251 26.65 2.50 3.62
N ASP A 252 26.64 1.22 4.01
CA ASP A 252 27.39 0.64 5.13
C ASP A 252 27.01 1.20 6.53
N LYS A 253 25.99 2.04 6.63
CA LYS A 253 25.46 2.53 7.90
C LYS A 253 24.26 1.68 8.32
N LYS A 254 24.34 1.02 9.49
CA LYS A 254 23.20 0.31 10.10
C LYS A 254 22.09 1.29 10.46
N MET A 255 20.87 0.94 10.08
CA MET A 255 19.66 1.76 10.26
C MET A 255 18.46 0.81 10.39
N THR A 256 17.39 1.30 11.04
CA THR A 256 16.09 0.61 11.03
C THR A 256 15.46 0.66 9.63
N ALA A 257 14.56 -0.27 9.32
CA ALA A 257 13.85 -0.26 8.04
C ALA A 257 13.10 1.07 7.80
N LYS A 258 12.52 1.66 8.86
CA LYS A 258 11.89 2.99 8.80
C LYS A 258 12.89 4.09 8.39
N GLU A 259 14.03 4.16 9.06
CA GLU A 259 15.06 5.14 8.73
C GLU A 259 15.58 4.99 7.30
N ILE A 260 15.73 3.73 6.84
CA ILE A 260 16.14 3.43 5.45
C ILE A 260 15.09 3.93 4.46
N ILE A 261 13.79 3.67 4.68
CA ILE A 261 12.72 4.16 3.82
C ILE A 261 12.76 5.68 3.72
N LEU A 262 12.85 6.38 4.87
CA LEU A 262 12.86 7.84 4.91
C LEU A 262 14.08 8.43 4.19
N GLU A 263 15.25 7.81 4.34
CA GLU A 263 16.45 8.25 3.64
C GLU A 263 16.40 7.94 2.14
N LEU A 264 15.89 6.77 1.77
CA LEU A 264 15.69 6.41 0.36
C LEU A 264 14.62 7.28 -0.32
N ASN A 265 13.60 7.74 0.39
CA ASN A 265 12.65 8.72 -0.13
C ASN A 265 13.36 10.01 -0.55
N LYS A 266 14.29 10.52 0.28
CA LYS A 266 15.07 11.72 -0.05
C LYS A 266 16.00 11.48 -1.24
N ILE A 267 16.79 10.40 -1.18
CA ILE A 267 17.76 10.07 -2.24
C ILE A 267 17.03 9.77 -3.55
N GLY A 268 15.99 8.94 -3.52
CA GLY A 268 15.21 8.56 -4.68
C GLY A 268 14.47 9.75 -5.29
N GLY A 269 13.79 10.54 -4.45
CA GLY A 269 13.09 11.75 -4.88
C GLY A 269 14.03 12.74 -5.58
N ALA A 270 15.21 12.98 -5.02
CA ALA A 270 16.23 13.85 -5.64
C ALA A 270 16.76 13.32 -7.00
N ASN A 271 16.56 12.05 -7.30
CA ASN A 271 16.95 11.42 -8.57
C ASN A 271 15.74 11.16 -9.50
N GLY A 272 14.54 11.67 -9.16
CA GLY A 272 13.33 11.50 -9.97
C GLY A 272 12.78 10.08 -9.97
N ILE A 273 13.11 9.27 -8.95
CA ILE A 273 12.69 7.86 -8.83
C ILE A 273 11.27 7.79 -8.23
N GLY A 274 10.50 6.80 -8.68
CA GLY A 274 9.27 6.37 -8.00
C GLY A 274 8.01 7.11 -8.46
N LEU A 275 8.04 7.74 -9.62
CA LEU A 275 6.83 8.30 -10.24
C LEU A 275 6.10 7.20 -11.01
N LEU A 276 4.79 7.10 -10.78
CA LEU A 276 3.91 6.15 -11.43
C LEU A 276 2.59 6.82 -11.79
N ASP A 277 2.18 6.72 -13.04
CA ASP A 277 0.86 7.14 -13.54
C ASP A 277 0.14 5.92 -14.09
N ILE A 278 -0.96 5.52 -13.44
CA ILE A 278 -1.71 4.32 -13.83
C ILE A 278 -3.22 4.54 -13.78
N VAL A 279 -3.91 3.75 -14.60
CA VAL A 279 -5.36 3.54 -14.52
C VAL A 279 -5.59 2.16 -13.92
N GLU A 280 -5.87 2.14 -12.61
CA GLU A 280 -6.05 0.91 -11.84
C GLU A 280 -7.51 0.46 -11.78
N ASN A 281 -7.73 -0.82 -11.49
CA ASN A 281 -9.05 -1.38 -11.26
C ASN A 281 -9.41 -1.34 -9.77
N ARG A 282 -10.35 -0.46 -9.39
CA ARG A 282 -10.83 -0.40 -8.00
C ARG A 282 -11.68 -1.61 -7.63
N LEU A 283 -11.61 -2.04 -6.38
CA LEU A 283 -12.44 -3.11 -5.82
C LEU A 283 -13.94 -2.85 -5.99
N VAL A 284 -14.35 -1.60 -5.91
CA VAL A 284 -15.74 -1.17 -6.09
C VAL A 284 -16.21 -1.21 -7.56
N GLY A 285 -15.39 -1.72 -8.49
CA GLY A 285 -15.78 -2.08 -9.86
C GLY A 285 -15.53 -1.02 -10.92
N MET A 286 -14.95 0.14 -10.59
CA MET A 286 -14.59 1.17 -11.56
C MET A 286 -13.08 1.26 -11.78
N LYS A 287 -12.68 1.81 -12.92
CA LYS A 287 -11.30 2.23 -13.15
C LYS A 287 -11.08 3.64 -12.58
N CYS A 288 -9.89 3.87 -12.04
CA CYS A 288 -9.50 5.18 -11.53
C CYS A 288 -8.04 5.44 -11.91
N ARG A 289 -7.73 6.67 -12.31
CA ARG A 289 -6.36 7.11 -12.54
C ARG A 289 -5.79 7.72 -11.28
N GLY A 290 -4.59 7.27 -10.92
CA GLY A 290 -3.79 7.83 -9.84
C GLY A 290 -2.36 8.07 -10.29
N VAL A 291 -1.76 9.16 -9.80
CA VAL A 291 -0.34 9.44 -9.92
C VAL A 291 0.29 9.28 -8.55
N TYR A 292 1.34 8.48 -8.47
CA TYR A 292 1.96 8.09 -7.21
C TYR A 292 3.43 8.52 -7.17
N GLU A 293 3.86 8.96 -6.00
CA GLU A 293 5.26 9.17 -5.65
C GLU A 293 5.65 8.13 -4.59
N THR A 294 6.54 7.19 -4.94
CA THR A 294 6.99 6.12 -4.02
C THR A 294 8.52 5.90 -4.17
N PRO A 295 9.35 6.92 -3.91
CA PRO A 295 10.78 6.85 -4.24
C PRO A 295 11.53 5.73 -3.53
N GLY A 296 11.46 5.68 -2.20
CA GLY A 296 12.14 4.66 -1.39
C GLY A 296 11.60 3.26 -1.62
N GLY A 297 10.27 3.15 -1.75
CA GLY A 297 9.61 1.88 -2.03
C GLY A 297 10.07 1.28 -3.35
N THR A 298 10.10 2.06 -4.42
CA THR A 298 10.55 1.61 -5.74
C THR A 298 12.01 1.12 -5.71
N ILE A 299 12.88 1.83 -4.98
CA ILE A 299 14.28 1.41 -4.79
C ILE A 299 14.36 0.10 -4.02
N LEU A 300 13.62 -0.05 -2.92
CA LEU A 300 13.65 -1.25 -2.08
C LEU A 300 13.13 -2.48 -2.83
N TYR A 301 12.01 -2.37 -3.56
CA TYR A 301 11.47 -3.48 -4.36
C TYR A 301 12.48 -3.95 -5.41
N ARG A 302 13.13 -3.02 -6.11
CA ARG A 302 14.17 -3.37 -7.11
C ARG A 302 15.41 -3.99 -6.47
N ALA A 303 15.89 -3.46 -5.35
CA ALA A 303 17.03 -4.03 -4.64
C ALA A 303 16.74 -5.44 -4.13
N HIS A 304 15.57 -5.63 -3.51
CA HIS A 304 15.12 -6.91 -2.98
C HIS A 304 14.98 -7.96 -4.09
N GLU A 305 14.33 -7.62 -5.20
CA GLU A 305 14.21 -8.48 -6.40
C GLU A 305 15.60 -8.94 -6.91
N TYR A 306 16.57 -8.02 -6.98
CA TYR A 306 17.92 -8.37 -7.43
C TYR A 306 18.64 -9.31 -6.48
N LEU A 307 18.42 -9.21 -5.18
CA LEU A 307 18.99 -10.13 -4.20
C LEU A 307 18.34 -11.51 -4.28
N GLU A 308 17.02 -11.58 -4.43
CA GLU A 308 16.29 -12.85 -4.59
C GLU A 308 16.80 -13.67 -5.78
N THR A 309 17.20 -13.02 -6.87
CA THR A 309 17.77 -13.74 -8.03
C THR A 309 19.05 -14.51 -7.72
N LEU A 310 19.76 -14.15 -6.66
CA LEU A 310 20.94 -14.89 -6.20
C LEU A 310 20.59 -15.99 -5.20
N CYS A 311 19.61 -15.76 -4.32
CA CYS A 311 19.38 -16.58 -3.13
C CYS A 311 18.28 -17.64 -3.31
N LEU A 312 17.36 -17.46 -4.26
CA LEU A 312 16.23 -18.37 -4.45
C LEU A 312 16.49 -19.31 -5.63
N ASP A 313 16.17 -20.61 -5.44
CA ASP A 313 16.11 -21.54 -6.55
C ASP A 313 14.93 -21.22 -7.50
N LYS A 314 15.03 -21.76 -8.73
CA LYS A 314 14.05 -21.50 -9.79
C LYS A 314 12.61 -21.80 -9.37
N MET A 315 12.36 -22.93 -8.72
CA MET A 315 10.99 -23.37 -8.40
C MET A 315 10.38 -22.48 -7.33
N THR A 316 11.14 -22.20 -6.27
CA THR A 316 10.72 -21.30 -5.17
C THR A 316 10.47 -19.89 -5.70
N MET A 317 11.37 -19.34 -6.50
CA MET A 317 11.23 -17.99 -7.05
C MET A 317 9.99 -17.87 -7.95
N HIS A 318 9.78 -18.81 -8.87
CA HIS A 318 8.64 -18.77 -9.79
C HIS A 318 7.29 -18.94 -9.05
N GLU A 319 7.24 -19.79 -8.02
CA GLU A 319 6.00 -19.95 -7.25
C GLU A 319 5.71 -18.70 -6.40
N LYS A 320 6.74 -18.15 -5.74
CA LYS A 320 6.63 -16.88 -5.02
C LYS A 320 6.10 -15.75 -5.92
N GLN A 321 6.61 -15.61 -7.14
CA GLN A 321 6.15 -14.58 -8.09
C GLN A 321 4.67 -14.73 -8.45
N LYS A 322 4.16 -15.95 -8.62
CA LYS A 322 2.73 -16.18 -8.85
C LYS A 322 1.89 -15.79 -7.63
N LEU A 323 2.34 -16.19 -6.44
CA LEU A 323 1.63 -15.90 -5.19
C LEU A 323 1.71 -14.43 -4.79
N ALA A 324 2.72 -13.69 -5.24
CA ALA A 324 2.85 -12.25 -5.04
C ALA A 324 1.64 -11.47 -5.59
N ILE A 325 1.09 -11.90 -6.72
CA ILE A 325 -0.11 -11.31 -7.32
C ILE A 325 -1.31 -11.49 -6.39
N THR A 326 -1.54 -12.73 -5.91
CA THR A 326 -2.62 -13.02 -4.97
C THR A 326 -2.44 -12.26 -3.66
N PHE A 327 -1.21 -12.18 -3.16
CA PHE A 327 -0.90 -11.39 -1.97
C PHE A 327 -1.25 -9.91 -2.15
N ALA A 328 -0.86 -9.33 -3.29
CA ALA A 328 -1.16 -7.93 -3.63
C ALA A 328 -2.67 -7.66 -3.73
N GLU A 329 -3.42 -8.57 -4.37
CA GLU A 329 -4.89 -8.49 -4.45
C GLU A 329 -5.56 -8.52 -3.08
N LEU A 330 -5.12 -9.41 -2.18
CA LEU A 330 -5.65 -9.47 -0.81
C LEU A 330 -5.41 -8.16 -0.06
N VAL A 331 -4.21 -7.59 -0.17
CA VAL A 331 -3.87 -6.30 0.45
C VAL A 331 -4.68 -5.17 -0.17
N TYR A 332 -4.74 -5.08 -1.49
CA TYR A 332 -5.48 -4.06 -2.21
C TYR A 332 -6.97 -4.07 -1.85
N ASN A 333 -7.53 -5.28 -1.70
CA ASN A 333 -8.94 -5.53 -1.38
C ASN A 333 -9.26 -5.42 0.12
N GLY A 334 -8.32 -5.00 0.97
CA GLY A 334 -8.53 -4.85 2.41
C GLY A 334 -8.63 -6.16 3.19
N GLN A 335 -8.20 -7.27 2.60
CA GLN A 335 -8.27 -8.62 3.18
C GLN A 335 -7.02 -8.96 4.01
N TRP A 336 -6.44 -7.96 4.69
CA TRP A 336 -5.21 -8.11 5.48
C TRP A 336 -5.32 -9.17 6.58
N PHE A 337 -6.44 -9.18 7.32
CA PHE A 337 -6.69 -10.07 8.45
C PHE A 337 -7.44 -11.34 8.03
N THR A 338 -7.02 -11.99 6.94
CA THR A 338 -7.63 -13.23 6.46
C THR A 338 -6.66 -14.41 6.57
N PRO A 339 -7.17 -15.63 6.82
CA PRO A 339 -6.32 -16.83 6.89
C PRO A 339 -5.47 -17.05 5.64
N LEU A 340 -5.97 -16.70 4.44
CA LEU A 340 -5.21 -16.85 3.20
C LEU A 340 -4.00 -15.91 3.18
N ARG A 341 -4.17 -14.63 3.54
CA ARG A 341 -3.05 -13.70 3.61
C ARG A 341 -2.00 -14.16 4.64
N GLU A 342 -2.43 -14.67 5.80
CA GLU A 342 -1.54 -15.20 6.82
C GLU A 342 -0.75 -16.42 6.34
N ALA A 343 -1.42 -17.36 5.66
CA ALA A 343 -0.77 -18.52 5.08
C ALA A 343 0.26 -18.13 4.00
N LEU A 344 -0.07 -17.14 3.15
CA LEU A 344 0.86 -16.61 2.17
C LEU A 344 2.05 -15.89 2.83
N SER A 345 1.82 -15.16 3.92
CA SER A 345 2.93 -14.56 4.69
C SER A 345 3.87 -15.61 5.25
N ALA A 346 3.37 -16.69 5.83
CA ALA A 346 4.19 -17.78 6.34
C ALA A 346 5.01 -18.46 5.20
N PHE A 347 4.41 -18.65 4.04
CA PHE A 347 5.13 -19.13 2.85
C PHE A 347 6.24 -18.15 2.45
N VAL A 348 5.92 -16.87 2.35
CA VAL A 348 6.88 -15.82 1.99
C VAL A 348 8.02 -15.78 2.98
N ASP A 349 7.73 -15.73 4.29
CA ASP A 349 8.75 -15.69 5.35
C ASP A 349 9.72 -16.87 5.25
N LYS A 350 9.20 -18.07 4.94
CA LYS A 350 10.06 -19.24 4.71
C LYS A 350 10.99 -19.07 3.52
N THR A 351 10.55 -18.42 2.45
CA THR A 351 11.42 -18.17 1.28
C THR A 351 12.52 -17.15 1.55
N GLN A 352 12.33 -16.28 2.57
CA GLN A 352 13.26 -15.19 2.86
C GLN A 352 14.39 -15.56 3.82
N GLU A 353 14.40 -16.74 4.44
CA GLU A 353 15.39 -17.14 5.43
C GLU A 353 16.86 -16.97 4.97
N HIS A 354 17.10 -17.09 3.68
CA HIS A 354 18.43 -16.96 3.05
C HIS A 354 18.56 -15.74 2.12
N VAL A 355 17.54 -14.88 2.04
CA VAL A 355 17.61 -13.64 1.24
C VAL A 355 18.37 -12.59 2.07
N THR A 356 19.69 -12.81 2.19
CA THR A 356 20.61 -12.00 2.99
C THR A 356 21.81 -11.64 2.14
N GLY A 357 22.15 -10.35 2.11
CA GLY A 357 23.27 -9.87 1.29
C GLY A 357 23.20 -8.38 1.01
N LYS A 358 24.02 -7.95 0.08
CA LYS A 358 24.21 -6.54 -0.28
C LYS A 358 23.87 -6.29 -1.76
N VAL A 359 23.14 -5.23 -2.04
CA VAL A 359 22.83 -4.79 -3.41
C VAL A 359 23.34 -3.38 -3.63
N LYS A 360 24.10 -3.17 -4.70
CA LYS A 360 24.52 -1.85 -5.17
C LYS A 360 23.68 -1.41 -6.36
N LEU A 361 23.16 -0.20 -6.27
CA LEU A 361 22.34 0.41 -7.30
C LEU A 361 22.96 1.71 -7.80
N LYS A 362 22.68 2.03 -9.06
CA LYS A 362 22.96 3.30 -9.69
C LYS A 362 21.63 3.97 -10.02
N LEU A 363 21.35 5.11 -9.41
CA LEU A 363 20.16 5.92 -9.62
C LEU A 363 20.49 7.03 -10.61
N TYR A 364 19.68 7.19 -11.66
CA TYR A 364 19.90 8.18 -12.68
C TYR A 364 18.62 8.55 -13.41
N LYS A 365 18.17 9.80 -13.26
CA LYS A 365 17.04 10.36 -14.02
C LYS A 365 15.82 9.43 -14.08
N GLY A 366 15.28 9.08 -12.92
CA GLY A 366 14.11 8.20 -12.81
C GLY A 366 14.39 6.71 -12.96
N ASN A 367 15.63 6.31 -13.29
CA ASN A 367 15.99 4.91 -13.53
C ASN A 367 16.80 4.32 -12.38
N ILE A 368 16.53 3.03 -12.10
CA ILE A 368 17.29 2.21 -11.14
C ILE A 368 18.03 1.15 -11.92
N ILE A 369 19.36 1.20 -11.88
CA ILE A 369 20.25 0.30 -12.62
C ILE A 369 21.02 -0.56 -11.61
N LYS A 370 21.02 -1.88 -11.79
CA LYS A 370 21.83 -2.81 -10.99
C LYS A 370 23.31 -2.53 -11.23
N ALA A 371 24.06 -2.31 -10.14
CA ALA A 371 25.49 -2.07 -10.18
C ALA A 371 26.31 -3.16 -9.45
N GLY A 372 25.64 -4.15 -8.87
CA GLY A 372 26.23 -5.32 -8.23
C GLY A 372 25.30 -5.90 -7.17
N ALA A 373 25.46 -7.18 -6.86
CA ALA A 373 24.80 -7.84 -5.75
C ALA A 373 25.70 -8.98 -5.22
N TRP A 374 25.73 -9.17 -3.91
CA TRP A 374 26.56 -10.14 -3.20
C TRP A 374 25.74 -10.81 -2.10
N SER A 375 25.93 -12.12 -1.96
CA SER A 375 25.32 -12.90 -0.89
C SER A 375 26.16 -14.13 -0.60
N ASP A 376 26.36 -14.43 0.67
CA ASP A 376 26.97 -15.69 1.11
C ASP A 376 26.01 -16.89 0.89
N TRP A 377 24.73 -16.61 0.63
CA TRP A 377 23.69 -17.58 0.29
C TRP A 377 23.44 -17.66 -1.22
N SER A 378 24.35 -17.12 -2.04
CA SER A 378 24.21 -17.15 -3.49
C SER A 378 24.21 -18.57 -4.03
N LEU A 379 23.19 -18.89 -4.84
CA LEU A 379 23.12 -20.11 -5.64
C LEU A 379 23.84 -19.96 -6.98
N TYR A 380 24.32 -18.77 -7.32
CA TYR A 380 25.16 -18.54 -8.49
C TYR A 380 26.60 -18.97 -8.18
N SER A 381 27.07 -19.99 -8.87
CA SER A 381 28.48 -20.45 -8.83
C SER A 381 29.20 -20.00 -10.10
N GLU A 382 30.20 -19.15 -9.94
CA GLU A 382 31.02 -18.69 -11.05
C GLU A 382 31.77 -19.87 -11.73
N GLU A 383 32.22 -20.84 -10.93
CA GLU A 383 32.91 -22.06 -11.44
C GLU A 383 32.01 -22.88 -12.37
N ILE A 384 30.71 -23.01 -12.06
CA ILE A 384 29.75 -23.78 -12.87
C ILE A 384 29.23 -22.94 -14.05
N ALA A 385 29.07 -21.64 -13.87
CA ALA A 385 28.43 -20.76 -14.85
C ALA A 385 29.40 -20.14 -15.85
N THR A 386 30.70 -20.40 -15.71
CA THR A 386 31.75 -19.88 -16.60
C THR A 386 31.59 -20.37 -18.04
N PHE A 387 31.93 -19.51 -19.00
CA PHE A 387 32.09 -19.89 -20.41
C PHE A 387 33.53 -20.32 -20.72
N GLY A 388 34.45 -20.30 -19.75
CA GLY A 388 35.79 -20.79 -19.84
C GLY A 388 35.89 -22.29 -19.63
N GLU A 389 37.10 -22.79 -19.43
CA GLU A 389 37.35 -24.18 -19.04
C GLU A 389 36.88 -24.38 -17.59
N ASP A 390 36.10 -25.42 -17.35
CA ASP A 390 35.70 -25.88 -16.02
C ASP A 390 35.88 -27.40 -15.89
N GLU A 391 36.14 -27.86 -14.69
CA GLU A 391 36.25 -29.29 -14.34
C GLU A 391 35.02 -29.78 -13.53
N VAL A 392 34.04 -28.89 -13.25
CA VAL A 392 32.93 -29.16 -12.34
C VAL A 392 31.68 -29.64 -13.06
N TYR A 393 31.42 -29.12 -14.28
CA TYR A 393 30.20 -29.40 -15.04
C TYR A 393 30.50 -30.33 -16.23
N ASN A 394 29.90 -31.54 -16.21
CA ASN A 394 30.02 -32.47 -17.32
C ASN A 394 28.98 -32.17 -18.42
N GLN A 395 29.38 -31.50 -19.48
CA GLN A 395 28.51 -31.13 -20.60
C GLN A 395 27.83 -32.34 -21.29
N ALA A 396 28.44 -33.54 -21.22
CA ALA A 396 27.90 -34.75 -21.84
C ALA A 396 26.58 -35.23 -21.18
N ASP A 397 26.34 -34.87 -19.90
CA ASP A 397 25.13 -35.27 -19.18
C ASP A 397 23.86 -34.61 -19.74
N SER A 398 24.00 -33.47 -20.41
CA SER A 398 22.91 -32.77 -21.06
C SER A 398 22.21 -33.60 -22.14
N ALA A 399 22.94 -34.44 -22.86
CA ALA A 399 22.38 -35.30 -23.91
C ALA A 399 21.35 -36.29 -23.35
N GLY A 400 21.66 -36.95 -22.23
CA GLY A 400 20.76 -37.87 -21.54
C GLY A 400 19.48 -37.16 -21.03
N PHE A 401 19.65 -36.00 -20.39
CA PHE A 401 18.55 -35.19 -19.94
C PHE A 401 17.64 -34.76 -21.10
N ILE A 402 18.20 -34.21 -22.19
CA ILE A 402 17.43 -33.71 -23.35
C ILE A 402 16.66 -34.86 -24.01
N ASN A 403 17.24 -36.06 -24.13
CA ASN A 403 16.58 -37.21 -24.72
C ASN A 403 15.32 -37.61 -23.93
N LEU A 404 15.39 -37.67 -22.61
CA LEU A 404 14.25 -38.01 -21.75
C LEU A 404 13.24 -36.89 -21.69
N TYR A 405 13.66 -35.64 -21.47
CA TYR A 405 12.80 -34.48 -21.35
C TYR A 405 12.07 -34.15 -22.66
N GLY A 406 12.72 -34.35 -23.80
CA GLY A 406 12.19 -34.16 -25.14
C GLY A 406 11.34 -35.31 -25.68
N LEU A 407 11.28 -36.46 -24.99
CA LEU A 407 10.57 -37.65 -25.47
C LEU A 407 9.10 -37.43 -25.78
N PRO A 408 8.31 -36.73 -24.93
CA PRO A 408 6.90 -36.42 -25.23
C PRO A 408 6.73 -35.60 -26.52
N ILE A 409 7.61 -34.61 -26.74
CA ILE A 409 7.61 -33.79 -27.96
C ILE A 409 7.90 -34.63 -29.20
N LYS A 410 8.89 -35.50 -29.12
CA LYS A 410 9.24 -36.41 -30.21
C LYS A 410 8.11 -37.38 -30.56
N VAL A 411 7.46 -37.98 -29.55
CA VAL A 411 6.32 -38.88 -29.73
C VAL A 411 5.14 -38.14 -30.36
N GLN A 412 4.82 -36.95 -29.87
CA GLN A 412 3.73 -36.13 -30.44
C GLN A 412 3.97 -35.77 -31.90
N ALA A 413 5.20 -35.37 -32.25
CA ALA A 413 5.59 -35.10 -33.65
C ALA A 413 5.43 -36.32 -34.56
N GLN A 414 5.80 -37.51 -34.08
CA GLN A 414 5.64 -38.77 -34.82
C GLN A 414 4.14 -39.12 -35.02
N VAL A 415 3.31 -38.93 -34.00
CA VAL A 415 1.83 -39.15 -34.10
C VAL A 415 1.22 -38.18 -35.10
N ASN A 416 1.59 -36.89 -35.02
CA ASN A 416 1.07 -35.88 -35.97
C ASN A 416 1.48 -36.18 -37.41
N ALA A 417 2.74 -36.57 -37.64
CA ALA A 417 3.22 -36.92 -38.97
C ALA A 417 2.50 -38.18 -39.54
N LYS A 418 2.13 -39.14 -38.70
CA LYS A 418 1.39 -40.34 -39.08
C LYS A 418 -0.07 -40.04 -39.47
N ASN A 419 -0.70 -39.08 -38.77
CA ASN A 419 -2.14 -38.76 -38.97
C ASN A 419 -2.41 -37.66 -40.00
N ASN A 420 -1.38 -36.87 -40.37
CA ASN A 420 -1.46 -35.84 -41.40
C ASN A 420 -1.06 -36.34 -42.80
N LYS A 421 -0.93 -37.67 -42.94
CA LYS A 421 -0.80 -38.36 -44.22
C LYS A 421 -2.17 -38.94 -44.63
#